data_625c2652fa6f5668f2536d069f3611ba
#
_entry.id   625c2652fa6f5668f2536d069f3611ba
#
_cell.length_a   1.000
_cell.length_b   1.000
_cell.length_c   1.000
_cell.angle_alpha   90.00
_cell.angle_beta   90.00
_cell.angle_gamma   90.00
#
_symmetry.space_group_name_H-M   'P 1'
#
loop_
_entity.id
_entity.type
_entity.pdbx_description
1 polymer ?
#
loop_
_entity_poly.entity_id
_entity_poly.type
_entity_poly.pdbx_seq_one_letter_code
_entity_poly.pdbx_strand_id
1 'polypeptide(L)'
;MHITSSATRSAPPLLLPSPARLTELGHAACDYVQRATGLDLDHSEESLAFVDHYLRQVRSGDPLKPEVQILVAAAIGVYLGETLLGRFGGRWLAIPADPTTMAEEGTPVLDSIDDPTGWRVELEAAPLICDPLLWARQALRADDETEAEDGGGLSVPPSLWETLQTIMARLPPVTEEYYYSLTGRFETVSYIVEILASLRAAEEEKDSDNAANPQ
;
A
#
# COMPACT_ATOMS: atom_id res chain seq x y z
N MET A 1 -37.54 33.69 4.28
CA MET A 1 -36.08 33.57 4.41
C MET A 1 -35.83 32.22 5.07
N HIS A 2 -35.56 31.17 4.29
CA HIS A 2 -35.21 29.87 4.81
C HIS A 2 -33.67 29.75 4.78
N ILE A 3 -33.08 29.69 5.98
CA ILE A 3 -31.64 29.41 6.15
C ILE A 3 -31.51 27.89 6.12
N THR A 4 -31.07 27.34 4.99
CA THR A 4 -30.66 25.96 4.88
C THR A 4 -29.33 25.77 5.59
N SER A 5 -29.39 25.16 6.77
CA SER A 5 -28.20 24.73 7.52
C SER A 5 -27.45 23.69 6.68
N SER A 6 -26.29 24.08 6.18
CA SER A 6 -25.34 23.15 5.56
C SER A 6 -24.81 22.21 6.65
N ALA A 7 -25.34 21.00 6.71
CA ALA A 7 -24.79 19.96 7.56
C ALA A 7 -23.35 19.66 7.10
N THR A 8 -22.39 20.02 7.92
CA THR A 8 -20.99 19.65 7.76
C THR A 8 -20.93 18.11 7.78
N ARG A 9 -20.77 17.49 6.61
CA ARG A 9 -20.64 16.05 6.49
C ARG A 9 -19.31 15.71 7.17
N SER A 10 -19.37 15.17 8.41
CA SER A 10 -18.22 14.64 9.10
C SER A 10 -17.57 13.55 8.22
N ALA A 11 -16.26 13.60 8.09
CA ALA A 11 -15.54 12.53 7.39
C ALA A 11 -15.86 11.18 8.06
N PRO A 12 -16.07 10.11 7.28
CA PRO A 12 -16.33 8.79 7.85
C PRO A 12 -15.18 8.39 8.78
N PRO A 13 -15.48 7.67 9.87
CA PRO A 13 -14.44 7.19 10.77
C PRO A 13 -13.45 6.31 9.99
N LEU A 14 -12.15 6.56 10.20
CA LEU A 14 -11.10 5.71 9.65
C LEU A 14 -11.18 4.35 10.33
N LEU A 15 -11.37 3.31 9.52
CA LEU A 15 -11.37 1.94 9.98
C LEU A 15 -9.94 1.42 9.97
N LEU A 16 -9.61 0.61 10.96
CA LEU A 16 -8.29 -0.01 11.10
C LEU A 16 -8.46 -1.53 11.04
N PRO A 17 -7.57 -2.26 10.33
CA PRO A 17 -7.53 -3.71 10.41
C PRO A 17 -7.29 -4.18 11.85
N SER A 18 -7.77 -5.39 12.17
CA SER A 18 -7.48 -5.99 13.48
C SER A 18 -5.98 -6.21 13.67
N PRO A 19 -5.35 -5.65 14.74
CA PRO A 19 -3.92 -5.88 14.99
C PRO A 19 -3.57 -7.36 15.14
N ALA A 20 -4.45 -8.16 15.71
CA ALA A 20 -4.25 -9.61 15.84
C ALA A 20 -4.18 -10.29 14.46
N ARG A 21 -5.04 -9.87 13.53
CA ARG A 21 -5.06 -10.42 12.17
C ARG A 21 -3.83 -10.01 11.36
N LEU A 22 -3.37 -8.76 11.50
CA LEU A 22 -2.12 -8.30 10.90
C LEU A 22 -0.93 -9.13 11.41
N THR A 23 -0.84 -9.33 12.73
CA THR A 23 0.22 -10.13 13.33
C THR A 23 0.18 -11.59 12.84
N GLU A 24 -1.00 -12.22 12.79
CA GLU A 24 -1.17 -13.58 12.29
C GLU A 24 -0.69 -13.73 10.84
N LEU A 25 -1.10 -12.81 9.95
CA LEU A 25 -0.72 -12.84 8.55
C LEU A 25 0.77 -12.55 8.36
N GLY A 26 1.34 -11.60 9.10
CA GLY A 26 2.78 -11.32 9.06
C GLY A 26 3.62 -12.53 9.48
N HIS A 27 3.23 -13.23 10.55
CA HIS A 27 3.88 -14.47 10.97
C HIS A 27 3.72 -15.59 9.91
N ALA A 28 2.54 -15.69 9.29
CA ALA A 28 2.33 -16.68 8.23
C ALA A 28 3.26 -16.44 7.03
N ALA A 29 3.53 -15.18 6.65
CA ALA A 29 4.48 -14.87 5.60
C ALA A 29 5.90 -15.37 5.94
N CYS A 30 6.37 -15.07 7.15
CA CYS A 30 7.67 -15.55 7.64
C CYS A 30 7.75 -17.09 7.59
N ASP A 31 6.72 -17.77 8.09
CA ASP A 31 6.64 -19.22 8.08
C ASP A 31 6.64 -19.84 6.68
N TYR A 32 5.94 -19.23 5.72
CA TYR A 32 5.90 -19.71 4.34
C TYR A 32 7.28 -19.61 3.67
N VAL A 33 7.92 -18.46 3.79
CA VAL A 33 9.25 -18.24 3.21
C VAL A 33 10.29 -19.13 3.87
N GLN A 34 10.33 -19.20 5.20
CA GLN A 34 11.28 -20.05 5.93
C GLN A 34 11.14 -21.52 5.55
N ARG A 35 9.93 -22.07 5.48
CA ARG A 35 9.70 -23.48 5.10
C ARG A 35 10.12 -23.76 3.67
N ALA A 36 9.97 -22.82 2.75
CA ALA A 36 10.27 -23.02 1.34
C ALA A 36 11.75 -22.79 1.01
N THR A 37 12.39 -21.82 1.68
CA THR A 37 13.74 -21.34 1.32
C THR A 37 14.79 -21.62 2.40
N GLY A 38 14.37 -21.86 3.64
CA GLY A 38 15.25 -21.96 4.81
C GLY A 38 15.77 -20.60 5.31
N LEU A 39 15.23 -19.49 4.81
CA LEU A 39 15.64 -18.12 5.14
C LEU A 39 14.65 -17.48 6.10
N ASP A 40 15.16 -16.76 7.09
CA ASP A 40 14.35 -15.97 8.01
C ASP A 40 14.14 -14.57 7.46
N LEU A 41 12.91 -14.05 7.60
CA LEU A 41 12.53 -12.69 7.25
C LEU A 41 12.59 -11.79 8.50
N ASP A 42 13.08 -10.56 8.35
CA ASP A 42 13.32 -9.61 9.44
C ASP A 42 12.65 -8.23 9.22
N HIS A 43 11.74 -8.11 8.25
CA HIS A 43 11.10 -6.87 7.82
C HIS A 43 12.07 -5.80 7.31
N SER A 44 13.30 -6.19 6.93
CA SER A 44 14.22 -5.31 6.21
C SER A 44 13.87 -5.24 4.73
N GLU A 45 14.35 -4.21 4.06
CA GLU A 45 14.27 -4.04 2.61
C GLU A 45 14.94 -5.21 1.88
N GLU A 46 16.10 -5.64 2.36
CA GLU A 46 16.88 -6.73 1.81
C GLU A 46 16.12 -8.07 1.85
N SER A 47 15.29 -8.27 2.86
CA SER A 47 14.49 -9.49 3.01
C SER A 47 13.39 -9.64 1.96
N LEU A 48 12.98 -8.55 1.29
CA LEU A 48 12.02 -8.60 0.18
C LEU A 48 12.53 -9.46 -0.99
N ALA A 49 13.83 -9.48 -1.24
CA ALA A 49 14.41 -10.34 -2.27
C ALA A 49 14.17 -11.85 -1.98
N PHE A 50 14.10 -12.25 -0.72
CA PHE A 50 13.78 -13.63 -0.32
C PHE A 50 12.31 -13.94 -0.55
N VAL A 51 11.43 -12.97 -0.30
CA VAL A 51 9.99 -13.09 -0.60
C VAL A 51 9.78 -13.20 -2.12
N ASP A 52 10.45 -12.39 -2.93
CA ASP A 52 10.40 -12.47 -4.38
C ASP A 52 10.91 -13.83 -4.90
N HIS A 53 11.97 -14.36 -4.28
CA HIS A 53 12.46 -15.70 -4.60
C HIS A 53 11.40 -16.78 -4.29
N TYR A 54 10.77 -16.71 -3.12
CA TYR A 54 9.68 -17.61 -2.72
C TYR A 54 8.51 -17.54 -3.73
N LEU A 55 8.06 -16.33 -4.09
CA LEU A 55 6.97 -16.16 -5.04
C LEU A 55 7.28 -16.73 -6.42
N ARG A 56 8.54 -16.60 -6.90
CA ARG A 56 8.99 -17.26 -8.14
C ARG A 56 8.92 -18.78 -8.06
N GLN A 57 9.31 -19.37 -6.93
CA GLN A 57 9.18 -20.81 -6.70
C GLN A 57 7.72 -21.24 -6.72
N VAL A 58 6.82 -20.49 -6.07
CA VAL A 58 5.39 -20.77 -6.06
C VAL A 58 4.81 -20.74 -7.48
N ARG A 59 5.17 -19.72 -8.28
CA ARG A 59 4.69 -19.62 -9.69
C ARG A 59 5.20 -20.72 -10.59
N SER A 60 6.42 -21.21 -10.37
CA SER A 60 7.02 -22.30 -11.17
C SER A 60 6.60 -23.69 -10.73
N GLY A 61 5.92 -23.80 -9.60
CA GLY A 61 5.43 -25.08 -9.04
C GLY A 61 4.04 -25.46 -9.53
N ASP A 62 3.42 -26.40 -8.83
CA ASP A 62 2.03 -26.78 -9.08
C ASP A 62 1.08 -25.60 -8.77
N PRO A 63 0.03 -25.38 -9.56
CA PRO A 63 -0.92 -24.31 -9.33
C PRO A 63 -1.56 -24.39 -7.94
N LEU A 64 -1.46 -23.30 -7.18
CA LEU A 64 -2.12 -23.19 -5.88
C LEU A 64 -3.65 -23.13 -6.06
N LYS A 65 -4.36 -23.72 -5.12
CA LYS A 65 -5.82 -23.55 -5.04
C LYS A 65 -6.15 -22.06 -4.81
N PRO A 66 -7.28 -21.54 -5.35
CA PRO A 66 -7.65 -20.13 -5.23
C PRO A 66 -7.64 -19.62 -3.78
N GLU A 67 -8.15 -20.43 -2.84
CA GLU A 67 -8.20 -20.04 -1.41
C GLU A 67 -6.79 -19.89 -0.81
N VAL A 68 -5.86 -20.75 -1.25
CA VAL A 68 -4.45 -20.68 -0.81
C VAL A 68 -3.76 -19.48 -1.42
N GLN A 69 -4.04 -19.15 -2.69
CA GLN A 69 -3.51 -17.95 -3.35
C GLN A 69 -3.92 -16.68 -2.60
N ILE A 70 -5.20 -16.57 -2.21
CA ILE A 70 -5.72 -15.44 -1.44
C ILE A 70 -4.97 -15.33 -0.11
N LEU A 71 -4.79 -16.43 0.61
CA LEU A 71 -4.12 -16.44 1.91
C LEU A 71 -2.64 -16.08 1.79
N VAL A 72 -1.93 -16.65 0.81
CA VAL A 72 -0.52 -16.34 0.55
C VAL A 72 -0.36 -14.86 0.17
N ALA A 73 -1.19 -14.35 -0.74
CA ALA A 73 -1.15 -12.95 -1.13
C ALA A 73 -1.43 -12.00 0.05
N ALA A 74 -2.41 -12.34 0.90
CA ALA A 74 -2.71 -11.55 2.09
C ALA A 74 -1.53 -11.53 3.07
N ALA A 75 -0.93 -12.68 3.37
CA ALA A 75 0.23 -12.79 4.25
C ALA A 75 1.43 -11.98 3.72
N ILE A 76 1.76 -12.16 2.45
CA ILE A 76 2.87 -11.45 1.80
C ILE A 76 2.59 -9.93 1.69
N GLY A 77 1.35 -9.54 1.39
CA GLY A 77 0.96 -8.13 1.36
C GLY A 77 1.09 -7.45 2.73
N VAL A 78 0.69 -8.15 3.81
CA VAL A 78 0.91 -7.64 5.18
C VAL A 78 2.40 -7.52 5.48
N TYR A 79 3.22 -8.50 5.11
CA TYR A 79 4.66 -8.43 5.29
C TYR A 79 5.27 -7.19 4.60
N LEU A 80 4.90 -6.94 3.34
CA LEU A 80 5.33 -5.75 2.60
C LEU A 80 4.85 -4.46 3.27
N GLY A 81 3.59 -4.42 3.72
CA GLY A 81 3.03 -3.27 4.42
C GLY A 81 3.78 -2.94 5.71
N GLU A 82 4.11 -3.94 6.53
CA GLU A 82 4.93 -3.77 7.74
C GLU A 82 6.35 -3.27 7.40
N THR A 83 6.94 -3.78 6.30
CA THR A 83 8.26 -3.31 5.83
C THR A 83 8.19 -1.82 5.42
N LEU A 84 7.15 -1.41 4.68
CA LEU A 84 6.91 -0.01 4.33
C LEU A 84 6.73 0.88 5.56
N LEU A 85 5.91 0.44 6.53
CA LEU A 85 5.67 1.17 7.78
C LEU A 85 6.94 1.27 8.63
N GLY A 86 7.74 0.22 8.68
CA GLY A 86 9.04 0.23 9.36
C GLY A 86 10.01 1.26 8.78
N ARG A 87 9.97 1.48 7.46
CA ARG A 87 10.86 2.41 6.76
C ARG A 87 10.36 3.86 6.75
N PHE A 88 9.06 4.07 6.54
CA PHE A 88 8.49 5.39 6.26
C PHE A 88 7.56 5.93 7.35
N GLY A 89 7.27 5.12 8.37
CA GLY A 89 6.24 5.42 9.36
C GLY A 89 4.84 5.38 8.74
N GLY A 90 3.81 5.58 9.57
CA GLY A 90 2.44 5.63 9.11
C GLY A 90 1.53 4.61 9.78
N ARG A 91 0.49 4.16 9.08
CA ARG A 91 -0.52 3.25 9.63
C ARG A 91 -1.25 2.45 8.58
N TRP A 92 -1.82 1.34 8.99
CA TRP A 92 -2.81 0.62 8.21
C TRP A 92 -4.14 1.36 8.18
N LEU A 93 -4.84 1.24 7.04
CA LEU A 93 -6.21 1.68 6.83
C LEU A 93 -7.03 0.49 6.33
N ALA A 94 -8.29 0.39 6.73
CA ALA A 94 -9.27 -0.48 6.10
C ALA A 94 -10.26 0.38 5.30
N ILE A 95 -10.22 0.25 3.98
CA ILE A 95 -11.12 0.96 3.06
C ILE A 95 -12.12 -0.08 2.55
N PRO A 96 -13.41 0.05 2.87
CA PRO A 96 -14.42 -0.87 2.36
C PRO A 96 -14.40 -0.91 0.83
N ALA A 97 -14.37 -2.11 0.25
CA ALA A 97 -14.34 -2.31 -1.20
C ALA A 97 -15.59 -1.75 -1.91
N ASP A 98 -16.73 -1.65 -1.19
CA ASP A 98 -17.97 -1.09 -1.69
C ASP A 98 -18.50 -0.04 -0.70
N PRO A 99 -18.59 1.26 -1.10
CA PRO A 99 -19.17 2.30 -0.27
C PRO A 99 -20.66 2.07 0.06
N THR A 100 -21.34 1.16 -0.64
CA THR A 100 -22.73 0.77 -0.34
C THR A 100 -22.83 -0.27 0.78
N THR A 101 -21.74 -0.91 1.18
CA THR A 101 -21.66 -1.77 2.38
C THR A 101 -21.62 -0.98 3.69
N MET A 102 -21.65 0.34 3.63
CA MET A 102 -21.95 1.15 4.81
C MET A 102 -23.42 0.95 5.17
N ALA A 103 -23.69 0.38 6.33
CA ALA A 103 -25.05 0.29 6.84
C ALA A 103 -25.73 1.67 6.77
N GLU A 104 -27.07 1.72 6.56
CA GLU A 104 -27.85 2.97 6.41
C GLU A 104 -27.61 4.00 7.53
N GLU A 105 -27.00 3.59 8.64
CA GLU A 105 -26.60 4.44 9.77
C GLU A 105 -25.12 4.86 9.76
N GLY A 106 -24.35 4.60 8.69
CA GLY A 106 -22.94 4.98 8.59
C GLY A 106 -21.99 4.10 9.43
N THR A 107 -22.46 2.96 9.94
CA THR A 107 -21.65 1.99 10.66
C THR A 107 -21.15 0.93 9.66
N PRO A 108 -19.84 0.69 9.56
CA PRO A 108 -19.31 -0.34 8.66
C PRO A 108 -19.77 -1.72 9.11
N VAL A 109 -20.10 -2.58 8.16
CA VAL A 109 -20.36 -4.00 8.46
C VAL A 109 -19.04 -4.61 8.92
N LEU A 110 -19.00 -5.14 10.13
CA LEU A 110 -17.80 -5.70 10.78
C LEU A 110 -17.08 -6.75 9.90
N ASP A 111 -17.82 -7.52 9.10
CA ASP A 111 -17.27 -8.51 8.18
C ASP A 111 -16.37 -7.89 7.08
N SER A 112 -16.52 -6.59 6.77
CA SER A 112 -15.70 -5.90 5.77
C SER A 112 -14.36 -5.39 6.32
N ILE A 113 -14.20 -5.27 7.64
CA ILE A 113 -12.96 -4.79 8.27
C ILE A 113 -11.91 -5.90 8.30
N ASP A 114 -12.34 -7.14 8.45
CA ASP A 114 -11.45 -8.32 8.49
C ASP A 114 -11.15 -8.87 7.08
N ASP A 115 -11.78 -8.31 6.03
CA ASP A 115 -11.45 -8.62 4.65
C ASP A 115 -10.16 -7.87 4.25
N PRO A 116 -9.05 -8.59 4.03
CA PRO A 116 -7.78 -7.94 3.70
C PRO A 116 -7.78 -7.25 2.33
N THR A 117 -8.79 -7.46 1.47
CA THR A 117 -8.83 -6.82 0.13
C THR A 117 -8.92 -5.30 0.19
N GLY A 118 -9.49 -4.76 1.26
CA GLY A 118 -9.61 -3.31 1.50
C GLY A 118 -8.47 -2.69 2.32
N TRP A 119 -7.46 -3.46 2.71
CA TRP A 119 -6.39 -2.93 3.54
C TRP A 119 -5.36 -2.15 2.72
N ARG A 120 -4.98 -0.98 3.23
CA ARG A 120 -4.02 -0.05 2.62
C ARG A 120 -3.05 0.43 3.68
N VAL A 121 -1.92 0.96 3.24
CA VAL A 121 -0.92 1.60 4.10
C VAL A 121 -0.86 3.08 3.75
N GLU A 122 -1.13 3.95 4.73
CA GLU A 122 -0.88 5.38 4.64
C GLU A 122 0.51 5.68 5.21
N LEU A 123 1.38 6.31 4.43
CA LEU A 123 2.74 6.64 4.86
C LEU A 123 2.78 8.00 5.53
N GLU A 124 3.60 8.12 6.59
CA GLU A 124 3.81 9.38 7.31
C GLU A 124 4.83 10.27 6.58
N ALA A 125 5.85 9.67 5.97
CA ALA A 125 6.93 10.40 5.30
C ALA A 125 6.45 11.20 4.07
N ALA A 126 5.33 10.80 3.45
CA ALA A 126 4.74 11.50 2.30
C ALA A 126 3.22 11.24 2.27
N PRO A 127 2.42 12.14 1.67
CA PRO A 127 0.97 11.95 1.53
C PRO A 127 0.67 10.89 0.46
N LEU A 128 1.02 9.65 0.74
CA LEU A 128 0.95 8.50 -0.15
C LEU A 128 0.24 7.34 0.54
N ILE A 129 -0.73 6.76 -0.15
CA ILE A 129 -1.41 5.53 0.26
C ILE A 129 -1.02 4.42 -0.72
N CYS A 130 -0.63 3.28 -0.18
CA CYS A 130 -0.17 2.10 -0.92
C CYS A 130 -1.13 0.92 -0.73
N ASP A 131 -1.27 0.07 -1.75
CA ASP A 131 -1.97 -1.21 -1.69
C ASP A 131 -1.00 -2.40 -1.74
N PRO A 132 -0.38 -2.77 -0.61
CA PRO A 132 0.59 -3.85 -0.59
C PRO A 132 -0.05 -5.22 -0.87
N LEU A 133 -1.36 -5.39 -0.62
CA LEU A 133 -2.06 -6.63 -0.88
C LEU A 133 -2.36 -6.83 -2.37
N LEU A 134 -2.67 -5.74 -3.10
CA LEU A 134 -2.76 -5.77 -4.56
C LEU A 134 -1.41 -6.18 -5.15
N TRP A 135 -0.33 -5.55 -4.72
CA TRP A 135 1.01 -5.85 -5.23
C TRP A 135 1.45 -7.29 -4.94
N ALA A 136 1.11 -7.83 -3.77
CA ALA A 136 1.37 -9.23 -3.46
C ALA A 136 0.57 -10.19 -4.38
N ARG A 137 -0.69 -9.85 -4.71
CA ARG A 137 -1.48 -10.61 -5.69
C ARG A 137 -0.87 -10.57 -7.08
N GLN A 138 -0.47 -9.38 -7.54
CA GLN A 138 0.21 -9.20 -8.83
C GLN A 138 1.55 -9.95 -8.86
N ALA A 139 2.36 -9.84 -7.80
CA ALA A 139 3.62 -10.56 -7.68
C ALA A 139 3.43 -12.08 -7.68
N LEU A 140 2.36 -12.60 -7.06
CA LEU A 140 2.04 -14.03 -7.05
C LEU A 140 1.63 -14.56 -8.43
N ARG A 141 0.99 -13.74 -9.27
CA ARG A 141 0.50 -14.12 -10.61
C ARG A 141 1.46 -13.70 -11.72
N ALA A 142 2.27 -12.67 -11.51
CA ALA A 142 3.06 -11.96 -12.50
C ALA A 142 2.21 -11.43 -13.67
N ASP A 143 1.00 -10.93 -13.37
CA ASP A 143 0.07 -10.36 -14.33
C ASP A 143 -0.70 -9.16 -13.76
N ASP A 144 -1.24 -8.34 -14.67
CA ASP A 144 -2.11 -7.18 -14.38
C ASP A 144 -3.60 -7.53 -14.44
N GLU A 145 -4.00 -8.84 -14.45
CA GLU A 145 -5.41 -9.23 -14.57
C GLU A 145 -6.31 -8.69 -13.45
N THR A 146 -5.72 -8.22 -12.36
CA THR A 146 -6.41 -7.33 -11.45
C THR A 146 -6.30 -5.91 -11.99
N GLU A 147 -7.28 -5.49 -12.79
CA GLU A 147 -7.41 -4.10 -13.24
C GLU A 147 -7.25 -3.16 -12.05
N ALA A 148 -6.07 -2.58 -11.95
CA ALA A 148 -5.86 -1.44 -11.08
C ALA A 148 -6.54 -0.25 -11.78
N GLU A 149 -7.85 -0.13 -11.62
CA GLU A 149 -8.61 1.03 -12.14
C GLU A 149 -8.03 2.35 -11.63
N ASP A 150 -7.22 2.30 -10.56
CA ASP A 150 -6.68 3.48 -9.87
C ASP A 150 -5.17 3.38 -9.62
N GLY A 151 -4.37 3.77 -10.59
CA GLY A 151 -2.96 4.14 -10.34
C GLY A 151 -2.00 3.04 -9.89
N GLY A 152 -2.30 1.75 -10.15
CA GLY A 152 -1.35 0.65 -9.85
C GLY A 152 -1.12 0.39 -8.37
N GLY A 153 -2.10 0.72 -7.51
CA GLY A 153 -2.01 0.53 -6.06
C GLY A 153 -1.33 1.69 -5.31
N LEU A 154 -1.14 2.84 -5.98
CA LEU A 154 -0.68 4.08 -5.37
C LEU A 154 -1.79 5.13 -5.42
N SER A 155 -1.98 5.85 -4.34
CA SER A 155 -2.92 6.96 -4.27
C SER A 155 -2.32 8.15 -3.51
N VAL A 156 -2.55 9.35 -4.03
CA VAL A 156 -2.15 10.63 -3.44
C VAL A 156 -3.35 11.58 -3.40
N PRO A 157 -3.30 12.65 -2.61
CA PRO A 157 -4.29 13.73 -2.71
C PRO A 157 -4.40 14.25 -4.15
N PRO A 158 -5.61 14.66 -4.60
CA PRO A 158 -5.83 15.11 -5.99
C PRO A 158 -4.87 16.22 -6.44
N SER A 159 -4.43 17.10 -5.52
CA SER A 159 -3.46 18.15 -5.79
C SER A 159 -2.07 17.66 -6.19
N LEU A 160 -1.72 16.42 -5.84
CA LEU A 160 -0.42 15.80 -6.13
C LEU A 160 -0.48 14.79 -7.27
N TRP A 161 -1.66 14.56 -7.85
CA TRP A 161 -1.82 13.51 -8.88
C TRP A 161 -0.96 13.77 -10.12
N GLU A 162 -0.96 14.98 -10.65
CA GLU A 162 -0.13 15.36 -11.80
C GLU A 162 1.37 15.22 -11.49
N THR A 163 1.77 15.59 -10.27
CA THR A 163 3.14 15.42 -9.79
C THR A 163 3.52 13.95 -9.75
N LEU A 164 2.68 13.09 -9.17
CA LEU A 164 2.91 11.65 -9.14
C LEU A 164 3.04 11.07 -10.55
N GLN A 165 2.15 11.40 -11.48
CA GLN A 165 2.24 10.96 -12.88
C GLN A 165 3.55 11.40 -13.54
N THR A 166 4.00 12.63 -13.27
CA THR A 166 5.28 13.14 -13.78
C THR A 166 6.46 12.37 -13.21
N ILE A 167 6.43 12.00 -11.92
CA ILE A 167 7.46 11.18 -11.27
C ILE A 167 7.48 9.80 -11.92
N MET A 168 6.33 9.14 -12.02
CA MET A 168 6.22 7.80 -12.60
C MET A 168 6.70 7.76 -14.06
N ALA A 169 6.41 8.78 -14.86
CA ALA A 169 6.87 8.88 -16.25
C ALA A 169 8.39 9.03 -16.39
N ARG A 170 9.09 9.40 -15.33
CA ARG A 170 10.56 9.56 -15.32
C ARG A 170 11.29 8.32 -14.81
N LEU A 171 10.57 7.34 -14.26
CA LEU A 171 11.19 6.09 -13.84
C LEU A 171 11.83 5.40 -15.05
N PRO A 172 13.01 4.81 -14.88
CA PRO A 172 13.63 4.04 -15.94
C PRO A 172 12.76 2.83 -16.30
N PRO A 173 12.75 2.40 -17.56
CA PRO A 173 12.08 1.17 -17.93
C PRO A 173 12.73 -0.01 -17.22
N VAL A 174 11.90 -0.87 -16.67
CA VAL A 174 12.33 -2.08 -15.94
C VAL A 174 11.79 -3.33 -16.65
N THR A 175 12.34 -4.49 -16.31
CA THR A 175 11.79 -5.76 -16.80
C THR A 175 10.43 -6.02 -16.16
N GLU A 176 9.58 -6.77 -16.84
CA GLU A 176 8.27 -7.18 -16.32
C GLU A 176 8.41 -7.92 -14.97
N GLU A 177 9.39 -8.84 -14.87
CA GLU A 177 9.66 -9.56 -13.62
C GLU A 177 10.00 -8.61 -12.46
N TYR A 178 10.78 -7.57 -12.70
CA TYR A 178 11.12 -6.58 -11.69
C TYR A 178 9.92 -5.69 -11.34
N TYR A 179 9.12 -5.31 -12.33
CA TYR A 179 7.90 -4.52 -12.13
C TYR A 179 6.92 -5.19 -11.17
N TYR A 180 6.76 -6.53 -11.28
CA TYR A 180 5.89 -7.29 -10.37
C TYR A 180 6.57 -7.76 -9.09
N SER A 181 7.88 -7.51 -8.91
CA SER A 181 8.56 -7.88 -7.67
C SER A 181 8.20 -6.94 -6.51
N LEU A 182 8.19 -7.45 -5.28
CA LEU A 182 7.98 -6.64 -4.10
C LEU A 182 9.16 -5.69 -3.85
N THR A 183 10.39 -6.13 -4.16
CA THR A 183 11.58 -5.29 -4.16
C THR A 183 11.40 -4.09 -5.09
N GLY A 184 10.96 -4.30 -6.34
CA GLY A 184 10.71 -3.22 -7.29
C GLY A 184 9.60 -2.27 -6.84
N ARG A 185 8.54 -2.78 -6.22
CA ARG A 185 7.46 -1.95 -5.64
C ARG A 185 7.97 -1.10 -4.48
N PHE A 186 8.74 -1.68 -3.58
CA PHE A 186 9.34 -0.97 -2.46
C PHE A 186 10.29 0.15 -2.92
N GLU A 187 11.18 -0.13 -3.87
CA GLU A 187 12.09 0.87 -4.44
C GLU A 187 11.34 2.00 -5.17
N THR A 188 10.25 1.67 -5.88
CA THR A 188 9.38 2.67 -6.51
C THR A 188 8.77 3.60 -5.46
N VAL A 189 8.24 3.05 -4.36
CA VAL A 189 7.70 3.84 -3.24
C VAL A 189 8.78 4.71 -2.61
N SER A 190 9.97 4.15 -2.36
CA SER A 190 11.11 4.88 -1.80
C SER A 190 11.46 6.10 -2.64
N TYR A 191 11.55 5.93 -3.95
CA TYR A 191 11.83 7.01 -4.89
C TYR A 191 10.75 8.10 -4.89
N ILE A 192 9.48 7.70 -4.88
CA ILE A 192 8.36 8.64 -4.83
C ILE A 192 8.38 9.45 -3.53
N VAL A 193 8.58 8.78 -2.39
CA VAL A 193 8.64 9.42 -1.07
C VAL A 193 9.77 10.44 -1.01
N GLU A 194 10.97 10.10 -1.50
CA GLU A 194 12.12 11.02 -1.52
C GLU A 194 11.83 12.29 -2.35
N ILE A 195 11.19 12.14 -3.52
CA ILE A 195 10.83 13.30 -4.35
C ILE A 195 9.76 14.14 -3.68
N LEU A 196 8.70 13.53 -3.17
CA LEU A 196 7.63 14.28 -2.50
C LEU A 196 8.14 15.01 -1.25
N ALA A 197 9.00 14.38 -0.47
CA ALA A 197 9.65 15.02 0.69
C ALA A 197 10.53 16.22 0.26
N SER A 198 11.28 16.07 -0.83
CA SER A 198 12.13 17.15 -1.36
C SER A 198 11.31 18.33 -1.87
N LEU A 199 10.17 18.06 -2.54
CA LEU A 199 9.26 19.11 -3.01
C LEU A 199 8.65 19.89 -1.84
N ARG A 200 8.22 19.18 -0.80
CA ARG A 200 7.67 19.78 0.41
C ARG A 200 8.69 20.67 1.12
N ALA A 201 9.92 20.20 1.28
CA ALA A 201 10.99 21.01 1.88
C ALA A 201 11.27 22.31 1.10
N ALA A 202 11.25 22.24 -0.25
CA ALA A 202 11.43 23.41 -1.10
C ALA A 202 10.25 24.40 -1.03
N GLU A 203 9.03 23.95 -0.78
CA GLU A 203 7.85 24.80 -0.56
C GLU A 203 7.96 25.52 0.81
N GLU A 204 8.29 24.80 1.87
CA GLU A 204 8.48 25.34 3.22
C GLU A 204 9.58 26.43 3.26
N GLU A 205 10.67 26.25 2.52
CA GLU A 205 11.76 27.23 2.39
C GLU A 205 11.28 28.51 1.71
N LYS A 206 10.51 28.42 0.61
CA LYS A 206 9.93 29.57 -0.10
C LYS A 206 8.97 30.37 0.76
N ASP A 207 8.12 29.69 1.52
CA ASP A 207 7.17 30.33 2.41
C ASP A 207 7.89 31.06 3.56
N SER A 208 8.96 30.49 4.07
CA SER A 208 9.82 31.11 5.10
C SER A 208 10.50 32.40 4.57
N ASP A 209 11.01 32.38 3.35
CA ASP A 209 11.66 33.52 2.71
C ASP A 209 10.66 34.66 2.42
N ASN A 210 9.45 34.32 1.98
CA ASN A 210 8.38 35.30 1.76
C ASN A 210 7.90 35.94 3.07
N ALA A 211 7.85 35.19 4.16
CA ALA A 211 7.49 35.71 5.48
C ALA A 211 8.57 36.62 6.08
N ALA A 212 9.83 36.40 5.73
CA ALA A 212 10.97 37.20 6.22
C ALA A 212 11.15 38.53 5.46
N ASN A 213 10.55 38.68 4.26
CA ASN A 213 10.67 39.89 3.44
C ASN A 213 9.30 40.43 2.97
N PRO A 214 8.41 40.88 3.89
CA PRO A 214 7.14 41.51 3.52
C PRO A 214 7.41 42.83 2.82
N GLN A 215 6.97 42.97 1.55
CA GLN A 215 7.01 44.20 0.78
C GLN A 215 6.06 45.26 1.34
#